data_c0dfc33b8501522e334ec4ef6dd2baef
#
_entry.id   c0dfc33b8501522e334ec4ef6dd2baef
#
_cell.length_a   1.000
_cell.length_b   1.000
_cell.length_c   1.000
_cell.angle_alpha   90.00
_cell.angle_beta   90.00
_cell.angle_gamma   90.00
#
_symmetry.space_group_name_H-M   'P 1'
#
loop_
_entity.id
_entity.type
_entity.pdbx_description
1 polymer ?
#
loop_
_entity_poly.entity_id
_entity_poly.type
_entity_poly.pdbx_seq_one_letter_code
_entity_poly.pdbx_strand_id
1 'polypeptide(L)'
;IENQGDEEAPIQIEYVGPASNPRVTNETTGEYIQVNMDIGEKEKLVIDTREGKETVNLITPNETRDVYNKIDLNSTFFKLIVGKNLIKYSSDIEGAKDKVTIIDYTNKYVGV
;
A
#
# COMPACT_ATOMS: atom_id res chain seq x y z
N ILE A 1 5.14 7.77 10.03
CA ILE A 1 5.70 6.44 10.37
C ILE A 1 7.22 6.56 10.44
N GLU A 2 7.79 6.02 11.49
CA GLU A 2 9.23 6.09 11.69
C GLU A 2 9.87 4.71 11.56
N ASN A 3 10.92 4.62 10.72
CA ASN A 3 11.75 3.45 10.62
C ASN A 3 12.96 3.64 11.56
N GLN A 4 12.99 2.91 12.64
CA GLN A 4 14.03 3.03 13.67
C GLN A 4 15.23 2.11 13.41
N GLY A 5 15.21 1.37 12.31
CA GLY A 5 16.32 0.50 11.93
C GLY A 5 17.46 1.27 11.29
N ASP A 6 18.48 0.53 10.89
CA ASP A 6 19.68 1.08 10.25
C ASP A 6 19.59 1.11 8.73
N GLU A 7 18.59 0.46 8.16
CA GLU A 7 18.43 0.31 6.72
C GLU A 7 16.98 0.57 6.32
N GLU A 8 16.76 0.76 5.02
CA GLU A 8 15.42 0.82 4.47
C GLU A 8 14.63 -0.43 4.83
N ALA A 9 13.35 -0.27 5.12
CA ALA A 9 12.49 -1.36 5.54
C ALA A 9 11.41 -1.64 4.50
N PRO A 10 11.35 -2.87 3.95
CA PRO A 10 10.23 -3.26 3.10
C PRO A 10 8.97 -3.38 3.94
N ILE A 11 7.83 -3.18 3.30
CA ILE A 11 6.55 -3.09 3.99
C ILE A 11 5.49 -3.92 3.30
N GLN A 12 4.43 -4.22 4.04
CA GLN A 12 3.18 -4.70 3.50
C GLN A 12 2.14 -3.60 3.68
N ILE A 13 1.43 -3.29 2.61
CA ILE A 13 0.37 -2.29 2.63
C ILE A 13 -0.95 -3.02 2.48
N GLU A 14 -1.89 -2.78 3.41
CA GLU A 14 -3.26 -3.24 3.29
C GLU A 14 -4.15 -2.03 3.06
N TYR A 15 -4.83 -2.00 1.93
CA TYR A 15 -5.75 -0.91 1.58
C TYR A 15 -7.16 -1.48 1.53
N VAL A 16 -7.98 -1.11 2.52
CA VAL A 16 -9.35 -1.61 2.66
C VAL A 16 -10.30 -0.65 1.95
N GLY A 17 -11.14 -1.20 1.04
CA GLY A 17 -12.10 -0.41 0.28
C GLY A 17 -13.34 -0.01 1.08
N PRO A 18 -14.27 0.70 0.42
CA PRO A 18 -14.30 0.93 -1.02
C PRO A 18 -13.32 2.02 -1.48
N ALA A 19 -12.74 1.82 -2.65
CA ALA A 19 -11.83 2.80 -3.24
C ALA A 19 -11.82 2.65 -4.76
N SER A 20 -11.45 3.72 -5.45
CA SER A 20 -11.23 3.71 -6.89
C SER A 20 -9.83 4.24 -7.16
N ASN A 21 -9.05 3.47 -7.90
CA ASN A 21 -7.65 3.79 -8.21
C ASN A 21 -6.88 4.18 -6.93
N PRO A 22 -6.87 3.29 -5.91
CA PRO A 22 -6.21 3.61 -4.66
C PRO A 22 -4.73 3.87 -4.85
N ARG A 23 -4.23 4.90 -4.16
CA ARG A 23 -2.83 5.30 -4.23
C ARG A 23 -2.29 5.48 -2.81
N VAL A 24 -1.10 4.97 -2.58
CA VAL A 24 -0.35 5.20 -1.34
C VAL A 24 0.96 5.85 -1.71
N THR A 25 1.24 7.00 -1.12
CA THR A 25 2.42 7.83 -1.44
C THR A 25 3.29 8.00 -0.23
N ASN A 26 4.59 7.78 -0.40
CA ASN A 26 5.58 8.24 0.58
C ASN A 26 6.01 9.64 0.14
N GLU A 27 5.45 10.66 0.77
CA GLU A 27 5.75 12.04 0.40
C GLU A 27 7.18 12.45 0.73
N THR A 28 7.81 11.76 1.67
CA THR A 28 9.19 12.05 2.04
C THR A 28 10.14 11.72 0.89
N THR A 29 9.86 10.63 0.16
CA THR A 29 10.69 10.23 -0.99
C THR A 29 10.09 10.62 -2.34
N GLY A 30 8.79 10.95 -2.38
CA GLY A 30 8.07 11.22 -3.62
C GLY A 30 7.63 9.98 -4.38
N GLU A 31 7.82 8.80 -3.80
CA GLU A 31 7.44 7.55 -4.44
C GLU A 31 6.00 7.19 -4.12
N TYR A 32 5.34 6.47 -5.02
CA TYR A 32 3.96 6.03 -4.80
C TYR A 32 3.69 4.67 -5.45
N ILE A 33 2.64 4.04 -4.97
CA ILE A 33 2.06 2.84 -5.59
C ILE A 33 0.59 3.13 -5.83
N GLN A 34 0.13 2.94 -7.06
CA GLN A 34 -1.27 3.08 -7.43
C GLN A 34 -1.75 1.84 -8.15
N VAL A 35 -2.92 1.36 -7.79
CA VAL A 35 -3.54 0.22 -8.45
C VAL A 35 -4.77 0.73 -9.19
N ASN A 36 -4.77 0.57 -10.52
CA ASN A 36 -5.80 1.14 -11.39
C ASN A 36 -7.00 0.21 -11.47
N MET A 37 -7.80 0.19 -10.41
CA MET A 37 -9.02 -0.59 -10.35
C MET A 37 -9.90 -0.10 -9.20
N ASP A 38 -11.15 -0.51 -9.24
CA ASP A 38 -12.07 -0.28 -8.13
C ASP A 38 -12.02 -1.45 -7.16
N ILE A 39 -12.05 -1.16 -5.86
CA ILE A 39 -12.18 -2.19 -4.84
C ILE A 39 -13.44 -1.93 -4.03
N GLY A 40 -14.15 -3.00 -3.70
CA GLY A 40 -15.43 -2.92 -3.03
C GLY A 40 -15.32 -2.79 -1.52
N GLU A 41 -16.49 -2.65 -0.89
CA GLU A 41 -16.57 -2.41 0.54
C GLU A 41 -15.96 -3.53 1.39
N LYS A 42 -16.07 -4.78 0.93
CA LYS A 42 -15.56 -5.95 1.67
C LYS A 42 -14.29 -6.49 1.04
N GLU A 43 -13.60 -5.67 0.27
CA GLU A 43 -12.40 -6.08 -0.43
C GLU A 43 -11.22 -5.26 0.08
N LYS A 44 -10.03 -5.84 -0.03
CA LYS A 44 -8.81 -5.13 0.30
C LYS A 44 -7.69 -5.53 -0.65
N LEU A 45 -6.78 -4.57 -0.87
CA LEU A 45 -5.53 -4.84 -1.57
C LEU A 45 -4.45 -5.14 -0.54
N VAL A 46 -3.61 -6.12 -0.84
CA VAL A 46 -2.41 -6.39 -0.05
C VAL A 46 -1.22 -6.28 -0.97
N ILE A 47 -0.36 -5.34 -0.66
CA ILE A 47 0.82 -5.02 -1.47
C ILE A 47 2.07 -5.34 -0.66
N ASP A 48 2.95 -6.16 -1.23
CA ASP A 48 4.21 -6.54 -0.58
C ASP A 48 5.34 -5.86 -1.35
N THR A 49 6.16 -5.08 -0.66
CA THR A 49 7.26 -4.34 -1.29
C THR A 49 8.62 -5.00 -1.11
N ARG A 50 8.68 -6.21 -0.53
CA ARG A 50 9.96 -6.90 -0.37
C ARG A 50 10.58 -7.20 -1.72
N GLU A 51 11.86 -6.90 -1.85
CA GLU A 51 12.59 -7.15 -3.09
C GLU A 51 12.55 -8.63 -3.48
N GLY A 52 12.20 -8.90 -4.74
CA GLY A 52 12.04 -10.25 -5.25
C GLY A 52 10.75 -10.93 -4.85
N LYS A 53 9.90 -10.27 -4.05
CA LYS A 53 8.61 -10.80 -3.60
C LYS A 53 7.48 -9.81 -3.80
N GLU A 54 7.69 -8.83 -4.67
CA GLU A 54 6.68 -7.81 -4.94
C GLU A 54 5.40 -8.44 -5.46
N THR A 55 4.31 -8.22 -4.75
CA THR A 55 3.00 -8.75 -5.12
C THR A 55 1.92 -7.71 -4.87
N VAL A 56 0.85 -7.82 -5.63
CA VAL A 56 -0.37 -7.04 -5.43
C VAL A 56 -1.54 -8.01 -5.53
N ASN A 57 -2.22 -8.24 -4.44
CA ASN A 57 -3.34 -9.17 -4.37
C ASN A 57 -4.61 -8.45 -3.94
N LEU A 58 -5.72 -8.81 -4.58
CA LEU A 58 -7.04 -8.39 -4.15
C LEU A 58 -7.65 -9.53 -3.33
N ILE A 59 -7.99 -9.26 -2.09
CA ILE A 59 -8.63 -10.22 -1.21
C ILE A 59 -10.10 -9.86 -1.09
N THR A 60 -10.95 -10.80 -1.49
CA THR A 60 -12.41 -10.69 -1.39
C THR A 60 -12.90 -11.72 -0.36
N PRO A 61 -14.17 -11.67 0.05
CA PRO A 61 -14.70 -12.70 0.95
C PRO A 61 -14.60 -14.14 0.41
N ASN A 62 -14.49 -14.29 -0.91
CA ASN A 62 -14.54 -15.60 -1.55
C ASN A 62 -13.21 -16.06 -2.15
N GLU A 63 -12.29 -15.14 -2.42
CA GLU A 63 -11.06 -15.51 -3.12
C GLU A 63 -9.94 -14.49 -2.93
N THR A 64 -8.75 -14.89 -3.35
CA THR A 64 -7.59 -13.99 -3.47
C THR A 64 -7.18 -14.00 -4.94
N ARG A 65 -7.06 -12.81 -5.53
CA ARG A 65 -6.67 -12.67 -6.93
C ARG A 65 -5.40 -11.85 -7.07
N ASP A 66 -4.50 -12.28 -7.94
CA ASP A 66 -3.35 -11.52 -8.33
C ASP A 66 -3.79 -10.38 -9.24
N VAL A 67 -3.56 -9.15 -8.84
CA VAL A 67 -3.89 -7.95 -9.61
C VAL A 67 -2.66 -7.11 -9.90
N TYR A 68 -1.49 -7.72 -9.90
CA TYR A 68 -0.23 -7.04 -10.18
C TYR A 68 -0.27 -6.25 -11.49
N ASN A 69 -0.94 -6.80 -12.51
CA ASN A 69 -1.04 -6.15 -13.82
C ASN A 69 -1.90 -4.88 -13.82
N LYS A 70 -2.58 -4.57 -12.71
CA LYS A 70 -3.36 -3.33 -12.58
C LYS A 70 -2.55 -2.18 -12.00
N ILE A 71 -1.31 -2.42 -11.65
CA ILE A 71 -0.47 -1.39 -11.07
C ILE A 71 -0.16 -0.30 -12.11
N ASP A 72 -0.17 0.96 -11.66
CA ASP A 72 0.20 2.08 -12.51
C ASP A 72 1.67 1.97 -12.91
N LEU A 73 1.98 2.26 -14.17
CA LEU A 73 3.32 2.05 -14.72
C LEU A 73 4.43 2.86 -14.02
N ASN A 74 4.07 3.96 -13.42
CA ASN A 74 5.03 4.81 -12.72
C ASN A 74 5.14 4.49 -11.23
N SER A 75 4.46 3.44 -10.77
CA SER A 75 4.51 3.03 -9.38
C SER A 75 5.88 2.47 -9.03
N THR A 76 6.26 2.67 -7.76
CA THR A 76 7.47 2.09 -7.19
C THR A 76 7.09 1.31 -5.94
N PHE A 77 7.55 0.08 -5.83
CA PHE A 77 7.39 -0.70 -4.60
C PHE A 77 8.35 -0.13 -3.57
N PHE A 78 7.94 1.01 -2.98
CA PHE A 78 8.83 1.77 -2.10
C PHE A 78 9.00 1.09 -0.75
N LYS A 79 10.13 1.40 -0.12
CA LYS A 79 10.44 0.97 1.25
C LYS A 79 10.43 2.21 2.14
N LEU A 80 10.27 1.97 3.45
CA LEU A 80 10.42 3.06 4.39
C LEU A 80 11.91 3.40 4.50
N ILE A 81 12.26 4.67 4.33
CA ILE A 81 13.62 5.13 4.58
C ILE A 81 13.86 5.17 6.09
N VAL A 82 15.12 5.13 6.47
CA VAL A 82 15.49 5.31 7.88
C VAL A 82 14.99 6.68 8.35
N GLY A 83 14.40 6.71 9.53
CA GLY A 83 13.82 7.93 10.08
C GLY A 83 12.34 8.07 9.75
N LYS A 84 11.90 9.30 9.65
CA LYS A 84 10.48 9.60 9.50
C LYS A 84 10.03 9.54 8.04
N ASN A 85 8.88 8.93 7.81
CA ASN A 85 8.25 8.82 6.50
C ASN A 85 6.83 9.37 6.60
N LEU A 86 6.52 10.36 5.78
CA LEU A 86 5.15 10.88 5.69
C LEU A 86 4.41 10.10 4.63
N ILE A 87 3.46 9.29 5.05
CA ILE A 87 2.68 8.43 4.17
C ILE A 87 1.28 9.00 4.03
N LYS A 88 0.83 9.12 2.80
CA LYS A 88 -0.54 9.53 2.50
C LYS A 88 -1.18 8.53 1.57
N TYR A 89 -2.50 8.44 1.64
CA TYR A 89 -3.26 7.59 0.74
C TYR A 89 -4.44 8.38 0.17
N SER A 90 -4.84 8.01 -1.03
CA SER A 90 -5.94 8.67 -1.72
C SER A 90 -6.69 7.69 -2.61
N SER A 91 -7.88 8.10 -2.99
CA SER A 91 -8.76 7.37 -3.88
C SER A 91 -9.57 8.39 -4.68
N ASP A 92 -10.04 7.98 -5.86
CA ASP A 92 -10.87 8.85 -6.69
C ASP A 92 -12.32 8.91 -6.19
N ILE A 93 -12.68 8.09 -5.22
CA ILE A 93 -14.01 8.13 -4.59
C ILE A 93 -13.97 9.08 -3.41
N GLU A 94 -14.80 10.12 -3.44
CA GLU A 94 -14.92 11.04 -2.33
C GLU A 94 -15.76 10.44 -1.21
N GLY A 95 -15.41 10.78 0.03
CA GLY A 95 -16.14 10.34 1.21
C GLY A 95 -16.01 8.84 1.49
N ALA A 96 -15.10 8.17 0.81
CA ALA A 96 -14.85 6.76 1.04
C ALA A 96 -14.31 6.54 2.46
N LYS A 97 -14.75 5.45 3.08
CA LYS A 97 -14.27 5.07 4.41
C LYS A 97 -13.14 4.05 4.28
N ASP A 98 -12.25 4.30 3.37
CA ASP A 98 -11.10 3.46 3.17
C ASP A 98 -10.14 3.56 4.34
N LYS A 99 -9.36 2.52 4.54
CA LYS A 99 -8.36 2.43 5.59
C LYS A 99 -7.09 1.85 5.03
N VAL A 100 -5.98 2.40 5.47
CA VAL A 100 -4.66 1.89 5.08
C VAL A 100 -3.90 1.48 6.33
N THR A 101 -3.36 0.27 6.31
CA THR A 101 -2.49 -0.24 7.35
C THR A 101 -1.14 -0.57 6.72
N ILE A 102 -0.08 -0.15 7.37
CA ILE A 102 1.27 -0.43 6.91
C ILE A 102 1.98 -1.27 7.96
N ILE A 103 2.50 -2.41 7.52
CA ILE A 103 3.20 -3.35 8.38
C ILE A 103 4.65 -3.42 7.90
N ASP A 104 5.57 -3.08 8.79
CA ASP A 104 7.00 -3.21 8.56
C ASP A 104 7.39 -4.65 8.92
N TYR A 105 8.18 -5.30 8.07
CA TYR A 105 8.58 -6.69 8.31
C TYR A 105 9.53 -6.86 9.50
N THR A 106 10.14 -5.78 9.97
CA THR A 106 11.03 -5.82 11.14
C THR A 106 10.36 -5.24 12.40
N ASN A 107 9.53 -4.21 12.23
CA ASN A 107 8.78 -3.60 13.31
C ASN A 107 7.35 -3.40 12.82
N LYS A 108 6.37 -3.52 13.69
CA LYS A 108 4.97 -3.40 13.30
C LYS A 108 4.47 -1.97 13.54
N TYR A 109 3.94 -1.36 12.48
CA TYR A 109 3.25 -0.07 12.55
C TYR A 109 1.85 -0.23 12.02
N VAL A 110 0.92 0.45 12.63
CA VAL A 110 -0.49 0.33 12.28
C VAL A 110 -1.05 1.69 11.91
N GLY A 111 -1.55 1.77 10.69
CA GLY A 111 -2.32 2.89 10.23
C GLY A 111 -1.53 4.13 9.82
N VAL A 112 -2.20 4.94 9.10
CA VAL A 112 -1.74 6.23 8.64
C VAL A 112 -2.90 7.22 8.77
#